data_03b8487fdd49ba96e54766c3c2c5bd72
#
_entry.id   03b8487fdd49ba96e54766c3c2c5bd72
#
_cell.length_a   1.000
_cell.length_b   1.000
_cell.length_c   1.000
_cell.angle_alpha   90.00
_cell.angle_beta   90.00
_cell.angle_gamma   90.00
#
_symmetry.space_group_name_H-M   'P 1'
#
loop_
_entity.id
_entity.type
_entity.pdbx_description
1 polymer ?
#
loop_
_entity_poly.entity_id
_entity_poly.type
_entity_poly.pdbx_seq_one_letter_code
_entity_poly.pdbx_strand_id
1 'polypeptide(L)'
;MICDNMASCVMGQGKVQAVLVGCDRIAANGDVANKIGTSGVAVLAKYYGIPFYVLGPTSTVDLKCPDGAHIPIEERQAGEITEKWYTRRMAPPEIKVYNPAFDVTRHELIT
;
A
#
# COMPACT_ATOMS: atom_id res chain seq x y z
N MET A 1 -16.49 3.98 7.58
CA MET A 1 -15.11 4.51 7.47
C MET A 1 -14.38 4.22 8.76
N ILE A 2 -13.13 3.80 8.71
CA ILE A 2 -12.26 3.49 9.86
C ILE A 2 -10.92 4.19 9.69
N CYS A 3 -10.12 4.29 10.75
CA CYS A 3 -8.75 4.75 10.65
C CYS A 3 -7.88 3.71 9.96
N ASP A 4 -6.80 4.16 9.33
CA ASP A 4 -5.87 3.35 8.54
C ASP A 4 -5.29 2.16 9.33
N ASN A 5 -4.94 2.38 10.59
CA ASN A 5 -4.35 1.37 11.48
C ASN A 5 -5.34 0.36 12.06
N MET A 6 -6.63 0.40 11.69
CA MET A 6 -7.67 -0.47 12.26
C MET A 6 -7.90 -1.77 11.48
N ALA A 7 -7.23 -1.98 10.34
CA ALA A 7 -7.47 -3.13 9.46
C ALA A 7 -7.41 -4.48 10.21
N SER A 8 -6.34 -4.71 10.96
CA SER A 8 -6.18 -5.96 11.76
C SER A 8 -7.33 -6.19 12.73
N CYS A 9 -7.78 -5.13 13.42
CA CYS A 9 -8.86 -5.21 14.41
C CYS A 9 -10.17 -5.68 13.76
N VAL A 10 -10.57 -5.09 12.64
CA VAL A 10 -11.85 -5.45 11.99
C VAL A 10 -11.79 -6.80 11.28
N MET A 11 -10.63 -7.17 10.71
CA MET A 11 -10.40 -8.48 10.12
C MET A 11 -10.45 -9.59 11.18
N GLY A 12 -9.76 -9.39 12.32
CA GLY A 12 -9.75 -10.33 13.43
C GLY A 12 -11.13 -10.55 14.08
N GLN A 13 -12.05 -9.60 13.94
CA GLN A 13 -13.44 -9.71 14.37
C GLN A 13 -14.36 -10.42 13.36
N GLY A 14 -13.82 -10.90 12.21
CA GLY A 14 -14.62 -11.54 11.16
C GLY A 14 -15.56 -10.60 10.40
N LYS A 15 -15.33 -9.29 10.48
CA LYS A 15 -16.21 -8.29 9.85
C LYS A 15 -15.87 -8.01 8.38
N VAL A 16 -14.79 -8.61 7.84
CA VAL A 16 -14.30 -8.42 6.49
C VAL A 16 -14.30 -9.76 5.77
N GLN A 17 -14.98 -9.86 4.64
CA GLN A 17 -15.07 -11.08 3.82
C GLN A 17 -14.19 -11.03 2.58
N ALA A 18 -13.79 -9.83 2.15
CA ALA A 18 -12.87 -9.62 1.03
C ALA A 18 -12.19 -8.25 1.16
N VAL A 19 -10.99 -8.14 0.61
CA VAL A 19 -10.28 -6.87 0.45
C VAL A 19 -10.18 -6.55 -1.03
N LEU A 20 -10.54 -5.33 -1.40
CA LEU A 20 -10.45 -4.81 -2.75
C LEU A 20 -9.62 -3.52 -2.73
N VAL A 21 -8.57 -3.48 -3.53
CA VAL A 21 -7.69 -2.32 -3.66
C VAL A 21 -7.49 -1.93 -5.12
N GLY A 22 -7.04 -0.71 -5.37
CA GLY A 22 -6.58 -0.28 -6.68
C GLY A 22 -5.14 -0.72 -6.97
N CYS A 23 -4.58 -0.23 -8.08
CA CYS A 23 -3.16 -0.37 -8.39
C CYS A 23 -2.65 0.84 -9.17
N ASP A 24 -1.38 1.17 -8.96
CA ASP A 24 -0.65 2.17 -9.73
C ASP A 24 0.20 1.49 -10.82
N ARG A 25 0.72 0.28 -10.56
CA ARG A 25 1.45 -0.53 -11.53
C ARG A 25 1.37 -2.01 -11.19
N ILE A 26 1.28 -2.85 -12.22
CA ILE A 26 1.34 -4.32 -12.12
C ILE A 26 2.54 -4.78 -12.93
N ALA A 27 3.52 -5.43 -12.29
CA ALA A 27 4.68 -6.01 -12.94
C ALA A 27 4.35 -7.32 -13.67
N ALA A 28 5.25 -7.78 -14.55
CA ALA A 28 5.05 -8.99 -15.36
C ALA A 28 4.83 -10.26 -14.53
N ASN A 29 5.43 -10.35 -13.35
CA ASN A 29 5.25 -11.48 -12.42
C ASN A 29 3.97 -11.39 -11.57
N GLY A 30 3.19 -10.32 -11.70
CA GLY A 30 1.97 -10.08 -10.92
C GLY A 30 2.17 -9.32 -9.60
N ASP A 31 3.36 -8.89 -9.26
CA ASP A 31 3.59 -7.96 -8.14
C ASP A 31 2.95 -6.60 -8.43
N VAL A 32 2.38 -5.97 -7.41
CA VAL A 32 1.58 -4.76 -7.58
C VAL A 32 2.11 -3.63 -6.70
N ALA A 33 2.36 -2.47 -7.31
CA ALA A 33 2.55 -1.22 -6.58
C ALA A 33 1.21 -0.50 -6.39
N ASN A 34 0.94 -0.07 -5.18
CA ASN A 34 -0.21 0.75 -4.83
C ASN A 34 0.14 1.68 -3.67
N LYS A 35 -0.80 2.55 -3.28
CA LYS A 35 -0.60 3.48 -2.17
C LYS A 35 0.03 2.79 -0.96
N ILE A 36 1.01 3.47 -0.34
CA ILE A 36 1.71 2.99 0.86
C ILE A 36 0.71 2.47 1.91
N GLY A 37 0.98 1.30 2.48
CA GLY A 37 0.11 0.58 3.42
C GLY A 37 -0.65 -0.60 2.78
N THR A 38 -0.76 -0.66 1.45
CA THR A 38 -1.46 -1.74 0.74
C THR A 38 -0.83 -3.10 1.01
N SER A 39 0.49 -3.21 0.99
CA SER A 39 1.19 -4.48 1.26
C SER A 39 0.93 -4.98 2.69
N GLY A 40 0.87 -4.08 3.66
CA GLY A 40 0.51 -4.41 5.05
C GLY A 40 -0.90 -5.00 5.17
N VAL A 41 -1.87 -4.42 4.47
CA VAL A 41 -3.25 -4.93 4.41
C VAL A 41 -3.30 -6.30 3.74
N ALA A 42 -2.51 -6.54 2.67
CA ALA A 42 -2.43 -7.84 2.00
C ALA A 42 -1.87 -8.94 2.93
N VAL A 43 -0.84 -8.63 3.72
CA VAL A 43 -0.30 -9.55 4.74
C VAL A 43 -1.35 -9.89 5.78
N LEU A 44 -2.09 -8.90 6.27
CA LEU A 44 -3.19 -9.12 7.23
C LEU A 44 -4.30 -9.96 6.62
N ALA A 45 -4.70 -9.68 5.38
CA ALA A 45 -5.71 -10.48 4.67
C ALA A 45 -5.27 -11.95 4.56
N LYS A 46 -4.02 -12.20 4.19
CA LYS A 46 -3.44 -13.56 4.14
C LYS A 46 -3.46 -14.24 5.50
N TYR A 47 -3.07 -13.54 6.55
CA TYR A 47 -3.07 -14.07 7.93
C TYR A 47 -4.48 -14.47 8.41
N TYR A 48 -5.49 -13.67 8.08
CA TYR A 48 -6.89 -13.94 8.48
C TYR A 48 -7.67 -14.81 7.47
N GLY A 49 -7.02 -15.29 6.39
CA GLY A 49 -7.67 -16.12 5.36
C GLY A 49 -8.71 -15.36 4.53
N ILE A 50 -8.56 -14.05 4.37
CA ILE A 50 -9.45 -13.18 3.63
C ILE A 50 -8.90 -13.00 2.21
N PRO A 51 -9.72 -13.21 1.15
CA PRO A 51 -9.27 -12.99 -0.23
C PRO A 51 -8.94 -11.53 -0.47
N PHE A 52 -7.85 -11.32 -1.21
CA PHE A 52 -7.31 -9.99 -1.52
C PHE A 52 -7.27 -9.78 -3.03
N TYR A 53 -8.06 -8.85 -3.54
CA TYR A 53 -8.19 -8.56 -4.96
C TYR A 53 -7.62 -7.19 -5.31
N VAL A 54 -6.93 -7.13 -6.44
CA VAL A 54 -6.41 -5.90 -7.04
C VAL A 54 -7.21 -5.58 -8.29
N LEU A 55 -7.72 -4.36 -8.37
CA LEU A 55 -8.52 -3.89 -9.51
C LEU A 55 -7.84 -2.67 -10.12
N GLY A 56 -7.62 -2.71 -11.42
CA GLY A 56 -7.04 -1.59 -12.14
C GLY A 56 -7.28 -1.67 -13.63
N PRO A 57 -7.12 -0.53 -14.34
CA PRO A 57 -7.21 -0.52 -15.79
C PRO A 57 -6.01 -1.26 -16.42
N THR A 58 -6.20 -1.80 -17.62
CA THR A 58 -5.13 -2.51 -18.34
C THR A 58 -3.89 -1.65 -18.60
N SER A 59 -4.04 -0.32 -18.60
CA SER A 59 -2.93 0.62 -18.73
C SER A 59 -1.94 0.61 -17.57
N THR A 60 -2.30 0.04 -16.42
CA THR A 60 -1.40 -0.13 -15.28
C THR A 60 -0.49 -1.34 -15.39
N VAL A 61 -0.77 -2.25 -16.33
CA VAL A 61 0.03 -3.46 -16.56
C VAL A 61 1.30 -3.10 -17.34
N ASP A 62 2.45 -3.35 -16.73
CA ASP A 62 3.77 -3.10 -17.30
C ASP A 62 4.54 -4.41 -17.49
N LEU A 63 4.37 -5.03 -18.66
CA LEU A 63 5.05 -6.28 -18.99
C LEU A 63 6.57 -6.13 -19.19
N LYS A 64 7.09 -4.89 -19.26
CA LYS A 64 8.54 -4.62 -19.34
C LYS A 64 9.18 -4.58 -17.95
N CYS A 65 8.39 -4.39 -16.89
CA CYS A 65 8.85 -4.44 -15.52
C CYS A 65 8.77 -5.90 -15.03
N PRO A 66 9.91 -6.58 -14.77
CA PRO A 66 9.89 -8.02 -14.51
C PRO A 66 9.22 -8.40 -13.20
N ASP A 67 9.43 -7.61 -12.15
CA ASP A 67 8.92 -7.85 -10.79
C ASP A 67 8.82 -6.57 -9.97
N GLY A 68 8.31 -6.69 -8.75
CA GLY A 68 8.11 -5.58 -7.83
C GLY A 68 9.39 -4.85 -7.40
N ALA A 69 10.55 -5.52 -7.40
CA ALA A 69 11.82 -4.88 -7.04
C ALA A 69 12.29 -3.88 -8.10
N HIS A 70 11.80 -4.01 -9.33
CA HIS A 70 12.11 -3.13 -10.45
C HIS A 70 11.09 -1.99 -10.61
N ILE A 71 10.02 -1.95 -9.81
CA ILE A 71 9.08 -0.82 -9.82
C ILE A 71 9.72 0.38 -9.12
N PRO A 72 9.93 1.53 -9.81
CA PRO A 72 10.45 2.73 -9.17
C PRO A 72 9.41 3.29 -8.19
N ILE A 73 9.81 3.43 -6.93
CA ILE A 73 8.96 3.99 -5.88
C ILE A 73 9.29 5.47 -5.69
N GLU A 74 8.31 6.33 -5.88
CA GLU A 74 8.43 7.76 -5.64
C GLU A 74 8.58 8.03 -4.15
N GLU A 75 9.60 8.78 -3.77
CA GLU A 75 9.72 9.34 -2.42
C GLU A 75 9.20 10.77 -2.40
N ARG A 76 8.24 11.04 -1.54
CA ARG A 76 7.56 12.33 -1.44
C ARG A 76 8.21 13.22 -0.41
N GLN A 77 7.89 14.51 -0.47
CA GLN A 77 8.47 15.50 0.43
C GLN A 77 8.13 15.22 1.90
N ALA A 78 9.12 15.39 2.77
CA ALA A 78 8.99 15.22 4.22
C ALA A 78 7.88 16.09 4.83
N GLY A 79 7.71 17.31 4.32
CA GLY A 79 6.68 18.25 4.76
C GLY A 79 5.24 17.73 4.65
N GLU A 80 4.99 16.76 3.78
CA GLU A 80 3.65 16.13 3.69
C GLU A 80 3.28 15.37 4.96
N ILE A 81 4.27 14.86 5.69
CA ILE A 81 4.03 14.19 6.97
C ILE A 81 4.10 15.19 8.13
N THR A 82 5.06 16.12 8.10
CA THR A 82 5.41 16.89 9.30
C THR A 82 4.71 18.24 9.40
N GLU A 83 4.18 18.79 8.30
CA GLU A 83 3.72 20.17 8.24
C GLU A 83 2.37 20.35 7.53
N LYS A 84 2.20 19.77 6.35
CA LYS A 84 1.12 20.09 5.39
C LYS A 84 -0.29 20.10 5.98
N TRP A 85 -0.55 19.25 6.96
CA TRP A 85 -1.88 19.02 7.53
C TRP A 85 -2.03 19.57 8.96
N TYR A 86 -1.02 20.30 9.44
CA TYR A 86 -0.95 20.78 10.82
C TYR A 86 -0.77 22.28 10.87
N THR A 87 -1.34 22.95 11.87
CA THR A 87 -1.17 24.40 12.10
C THR A 87 0.26 24.78 12.48
N ARG A 88 1.03 23.81 12.94
CA ARG A 88 2.47 23.91 13.22
C ARG A 88 3.11 22.55 13.07
N ARG A 89 4.41 22.54 12.80
CA ARG A 89 5.18 21.32 12.62
C ARG A 89 4.98 20.35 13.79
N MET A 90 4.66 19.08 13.46
CA MET A 90 4.35 18.04 14.44
C MET A 90 5.58 17.25 14.92
N ALA A 91 6.76 17.44 14.28
CA ALA A 91 7.97 16.67 14.55
C ALA A 91 9.17 17.61 14.75
N PRO A 92 10.22 17.19 15.51
CA PRO A 92 11.46 17.94 15.63
C PRO A 92 12.06 18.33 14.27
N PRO A 93 12.69 19.51 14.12
CA PRO A 93 13.24 19.96 12.83
C PRO A 93 14.27 19.01 12.22
N GLU A 94 15.07 18.35 13.07
CA GLU A 94 16.19 17.51 12.66
C GLU A 94 15.78 16.07 12.30
N ILE A 95 14.50 15.70 12.48
CA ILE A 95 14.05 14.34 12.23
C ILE A 95 14.14 14.01 10.74
N LYS A 96 14.75 12.88 10.44
CA LYS A 96 14.74 12.34 9.08
C LYS A 96 13.38 11.69 8.82
N VAL A 97 12.80 12.00 7.69
CA VAL A 97 11.48 11.48 7.26
C VAL A 97 11.69 10.58 6.06
N TYR A 98 11.11 9.40 6.11
CA TYR A 98 10.99 8.48 4.99
C TYR A 98 9.52 8.46 4.57
N ASN A 99 9.21 8.88 3.33
CA ASN A 99 7.85 9.09 2.85
C ASN A 99 7.64 8.50 1.44
N PRO A 100 7.73 7.17 1.27
CA PRO A 100 7.42 6.53 0.01
C PRO A 100 5.92 6.69 -0.32
N ALA A 101 5.62 6.98 -1.59
CA ALA A 101 4.23 7.13 -2.04
C ALA A 101 3.50 5.77 -2.14
N PHE A 102 4.25 4.72 -2.47
CA PHE A 102 3.74 3.38 -2.77
C PHE A 102 4.53 2.32 -2.01
N ASP A 103 3.91 1.16 -1.84
CA ASP A 103 4.60 -0.08 -1.49
C ASP A 103 4.27 -1.17 -2.51
N VAL A 104 5.02 -2.26 -2.45
CA VAL A 104 4.84 -3.39 -3.36
C VAL A 104 4.19 -4.55 -2.62
N THR A 105 3.05 -4.99 -3.13
CA THR A 105 2.38 -6.22 -2.73
C THR A 105 2.85 -7.36 -3.63
N ARG A 106 3.41 -8.41 -3.05
CA ARG A 106 3.84 -9.59 -3.79
C ARG A 106 2.64 -10.38 -4.30
N HIS A 107 2.76 -10.94 -5.50
CA HIS A 107 1.67 -11.70 -6.15
C HIS A 107 1.16 -12.88 -5.30
N GLU A 108 2.01 -13.50 -4.47
CA GLU A 108 1.62 -14.61 -3.59
C GLU A 108 0.59 -14.22 -2.51
N LEU A 109 0.41 -12.92 -2.27
CA LEU A 109 -0.59 -12.38 -1.33
C LEU A 109 -1.91 -12.02 -2.03
N ILE A 110 -1.93 -12.05 -3.36
CA ILE A 110 -3.09 -11.68 -4.18
C ILE A 110 -3.85 -12.94 -4.58
N THR A 111 -5.18 -12.87 -4.55
CA THR A 111 -6.08 -14.00 -4.87
C THR A 111 -6.30 -14.13 -6.37
#